data_e76763b5f4b2d72dac2de5993f1575d6
#
_entry.id   e76763b5f4b2d72dac2de5993f1575d6
#
_cell.length_a   1.000
_cell.length_b   1.000
_cell.length_c   1.000
_cell.angle_alpha   90.00
_cell.angle_beta   90.00
_cell.angle_gamma   90.00
#
_symmetry.space_group_name_H-M   'P 1'
#
loop_
_entity.id
_entity.type
_entity.pdbx_description
1 polymer ?
#
loop_
_entity_poly.entity_id
_entity_poly.type
_entity_poly.pdbx_seq_one_letter_code
_entity_poly.pdbx_strand_id
1 'polypeptide(L)'
;GAAIVNDISAGLLDENMLATVADLKVPFIMMHMRGTPQTMQTLTDYDAIVKEMICYFSERVAQARSFGISDIVIDPGFGFAKTLEQNYEVLNKLELFSILELPLLAGISRKSMIYKVLEKTAQDALNGTTVLNTIALQKHAKILRVQDVKEAVECIKLVDKLNN
;
A
#
# COMPACT_ATOMS: atom_id res chain seq x y z
N GLY A 1 4.55 22.54 -6.90
CA GLY A 1 5.43 21.58 -6.33
C GLY A 1 4.75 20.31 -5.85
N ALA A 2 5.53 19.29 -5.52
CA ALA A 2 5.01 18.09 -4.88
C ALA A 2 4.52 18.41 -3.47
N ALA A 3 3.40 17.81 -3.07
CA ALA A 3 2.77 18.06 -1.78
C ALA A 3 2.81 16.85 -0.83
N ILE A 4 3.27 15.68 -1.32
CA ILE A 4 3.34 14.42 -0.57
C ILE A 4 4.63 13.71 -0.97
N VAL A 5 5.34 13.14 -0.01
CA VAL A 5 6.46 12.21 -0.29
C VAL A 5 5.94 10.79 -0.24
N ASN A 6 6.16 10.03 -1.33
CA ASN A 6 5.83 8.60 -1.42
C ASN A 6 7.13 7.80 -1.54
N ASP A 7 7.49 7.08 -0.48
CA ASP A 7 8.73 6.31 -0.43
C ASP A 7 8.46 4.81 -0.28
N ILE A 8 9.00 4.03 -1.25
CA ILE A 8 8.83 2.58 -1.30
C ILE A 8 9.60 1.84 -0.20
N SER A 9 10.52 2.50 0.47
CA SER A 9 11.38 1.93 1.50
C SER A 9 11.04 2.37 2.92
N ALA A 10 10.05 3.26 3.09
CA ALA A 10 9.74 3.87 4.37
C ALA A 10 10.98 4.49 5.07
N GLY A 11 11.86 5.11 4.29
CA GLY A 11 13.08 5.76 4.75
C GLY A 11 14.28 4.84 4.95
N LEU A 12 14.22 3.56 4.52
CA LEU A 12 15.32 2.62 4.74
C LEU A 12 16.46 2.74 3.72
N LEU A 13 16.19 3.24 2.51
CA LEU A 13 17.19 3.34 1.45
C LEU A 13 17.93 4.68 1.41
N ASP A 14 17.46 5.68 2.16
CA ASP A 14 18.10 6.98 2.29
C ASP A 14 18.07 7.42 3.76
N GLU A 15 19.25 7.55 4.37
CA GLU A 15 19.40 7.92 5.78
C GLU A 15 18.87 9.32 6.10
N ASN A 16 18.79 10.22 5.11
CA ASN A 16 18.29 11.57 5.26
C ASN A 16 16.78 11.70 4.98
N MET A 17 16.11 10.65 4.50
CA MET A 17 14.71 10.71 4.10
C MET A 17 13.80 11.23 5.20
N LEU A 18 13.88 10.67 6.40
CA LEU A 18 13.00 11.06 7.51
C LEU A 18 13.25 12.50 7.97
N ALA A 19 14.51 12.91 8.07
CA ALA A 19 14.87 14.29 8.41
C ALA A 19 14.33 15.28 7.35
N THR A 20 14.51 14.97 6.08
CA THR A 20 14.03 15.79 4.97
C THR A 20 12.51 15.92 4.96
N VAL A 21 11.78 14.82 5.15
CA VAL A 21 10.31 14.84 5.20
C VAL A 21 9.82 15.67 6.39
N ALA A 22 10.47 15.52 7.55
CA ALA A 22 10.15 16.31 8.74
C ALA A 22 10.35 17.81 8.52
N ASP A 23 11.46 18.21 7.90
CA ASP A 23 11.76 19.61 7.58
C ASP A 23 10.76 20.19 6.58
N LEU A 24 10.33 19.41 5.59
CA LEU A 24 9.35 19.82 4.59
C LEU A 24 7.93 19.90 5.13
N LYS A 25 7.64 19.26 6.27
CA LYS A 25 6.30 19.22 6.91
C LYS A 25 5.20 18.77 5.95
N VAL A 26 5.46 17.73 5.17
CA VAL A 26 4.52 17.17 4.19
C VAL A 26 4.09 15.76 4.60
N PRO A 27 2.91 15.28 4.14
CA PRO A 27 2.49 13.91 4.35
C PRO A 27 3.50 12.91 3.78
N PHE A 28 3.69 11.80 4.48
CA PHE A 28 4.63 10.74 4.14
C PHE A 28 3.93 9.41 3.92
N ILE A 29 3.98 8.88 2.71
CA ILE A 29 3.49 7.54 2.38
C ILE A 29 4.65 6.57 2.54
N MET A 30 4.50 5.63 3.49
CA MET A 30 5.46 4.60 3.83
C MET A 30 5.01 3.27 3.27
N MET A 31 5.77 2.70 2.33
CA MET A 31 5.43 1.38 1.75
C MET A 31 6.23 0.26 2.44
N HIS A 32 5.58 -0.90 2.60
CA HIS A 32 6.25 -2.12 3.01
C HIS A 32 7.03 -2.75 1.85
N MET A 33 8.32 -2.93 2.06
CA MET A 33 9.23 -3.64 1.16
C MET A 33 10.27 -4.43 1.97
N ARG A 34 10.75 -5.54 1.43
CA ARG A 34 11.96 -6.25 1.91
C ARG A 34 13.06 -6.12 0.89
N GLY A 35 14.29 -5.88 1.36
CA GLY A 35 15.48 -5.69 0.52
C GLY A 35 15.46 -4.40 -0.29
N THR A 36 15.90 -4.48 -1.52
CA THR A 36 15.92 -3.37 -2.48
C THR A 36 15.02 -3.68 -3.69
N PRO A 37 14.70 -2.72 -4.56
CA PRO A 37 13.95 -3.00 -5.79
C PRO A 37 14.54 -4.12 -6.65
N GLN A 38 15.87 -4.33 -6.59
CA GLN A 38 16.56 -5.38 -7.33
C GLN A 38 16.46 -6.76 -6.68
N THR A 39 16.38 -6.84 -5.35
CA THR A 39 16.40 -8.11 -4.59
C THR A 39 15.03 -8.53 -4.05
N MET A 40 14.05 -7.62 -3.98
CA MET A 40 12.75 -7.86 -3.35
C MET A 40 11.97 -9.06 -3.90
N GLN A 41 12.15 -9.42 -5.17
CA GLN A 41 11.40 -10.52 -5.80
C GLN A 41 11.76 -11.89 -5.21
N THR A 42 12.94 -12.03 -4.59
CA THR A 42 13.41 -13.27 -3.97
C THR A 42 13.19 -13.30 -2.46
N LEU A 43 12.78 -12.18 -1.85
CA LEU A 43 12.62 -12.04 -0.40
C LEU A 43 11.14 -12.19 0.01
N THR A 44 10.57 -13.34 -0.34
CA THR A 44 9.15 -13.65 -0.14
C THR A 44 8.91 -14.69 0.97
N ASP A 45 9.92 -14.98 1.76
CA ASP A 45 9.81 -15.92 2.87
C ASP A 45 9.27 -15.23 4.12
N TYR A 46 8.03 -15.55 4.50
CA TYR A 46 7.30 -15.02 5.66
C TYR A 46 6.68 -16.17 6.45
N ASP A 47 6.84 -16.18 7.75
CA ASP A 47 6.12 -17.09 8.65
C ASP A 47 4.66 -16.65 8.82
N ALA A 48 4.43 -15.34 8.98
CA ALA A 48 3.11 -14.73 9.15
C ALA A 48 3.10 -13.32 8.55
N ILE A 49 2.93 -13.23 7.24
CA ILE A 49 3.15 -12.00 6.46
C ILE A 49 2.44 -10.77 7.02
N VAL A 50 1.14 -10.86 7.37
CA VAL A 50 0.38 -9.70 7.86
C VAL A 50 0.91 -9.24 9.22
N LYS A 51 1.23 -10.18 10.13
CA LYS A 51 1.81 -9.85 11.43
C LYS A 51 3.17 -9.17 11.28
N GLU A 52 4.03 -9.72 10.42
CA GLU A 52 5.36 -9.15 10.16
C GLU A 52 5.28 -7.76 9.54
N MET A 53 4.34 -7.54 8.63
CA MET A 53 4.09 -6.21 8.06
C MET A 53 3.57 -5.22 9.10
N ILE A 54 2.69 -5.63 10.02
CA ILE A 54 2.22 -4.75 11.11
C ILE A 54 3.38 -4.39 12.05
N CYS A 55 4.24 -5.34 12.40
CA CYS A 55 5.45 -5.06 13.19
C CYS A 55 6.37 -4.08 12.46
N TYR A 56 6.65 -4.32 11.17
CA TYR A 56 7.44 -3.43 10.34
C TYR A 56 6.89 -1.99 10.35
N PHE A 57 5.59 -1.82 10.10
CA PHE A 57 5.00 -0.47 10.14
C PHE A 57 5.04 0.16 11.53
N SER A 58 4.82 -0.62 12.60
CA SER A 58 4.93 -0.10 13.97
C SER A 58 6.31 0.51 14.24
N GLU A 59 7.38 -0.18 13.84
CA GLU A 59 8.76 0.29 13.99
C GLU A 59 9.03 1.53 13.12
N ARG A 60 8.65 1.48 11.83
CA ARG A 60 8.89 2.57 10.90
C ARG A 60 8.12 3.84 11.27
N VAL A 61 6.86 3.69 11.68
CA VAL A 61 6.01 4.79 12.17
C VAL A 61 6.58 5.40 13.44
N ALA A 62 7.02 4.59 14.41
CA ALA A 62 7.65 5.09 15.63
C ALA A 62 8.91 5.91 15.30
N GLN A 63 9.73 5.44 14.37
CA GLN A 63 10.90 6.18 13.91
C GLN A 63 10.52 7.49 13.20
N ALA A 64 9.56 7.48 12.28
CA ALA A 64 9.12 8.70 11.60
C ALA A 64 8.56 9.74 12.60
N ARG A 65 7.78 9.29 13.59
CA ARG A 65 7.25 10.15 14.65
C ARG A 65 8.35 10.76 15.53
N SER A 66 9.46 10.04 15.78
CA SER A 66 10.60 10.57 16.54
C SER A 66 11.32 11.72 15.80
N PHE A 67 11.19 11.81 14.47
CA PHE A 67 11.62 12.96 13.66
C PHE A 67 10.59 14.08 13.59
N GLY A 68 9.39 13.90 14.18
CA GLY A 68 8.31 14.90 14.16
C GLY A 68 7.35 14.75 12.97
N ILE A 69 7.42 13.69 12.19
CA ILE A 69 6.47 13.42 11.10
C ILE A 69 5.16 12.90 11.71
N SER A 70 4.08 13.66 11.57
CA SER A 70 2.76 13.32 12.11
C SER A 70 1.79 12.80 11.06
N ASP A 71 1.89 13.28 9.83
CA ASP A 71 0.97 12.94 8.73
C ASP A 71 1.53 11.76 7.93
N ILE A 72 1.14 10.55 8.32
CA ILE A 72 1.67 9.30 7.81
C ILE A 72 0.54 8.47 7.19
N VAL A 73 0.80 7.93 6.00
CA VAL A 73 -0.03 6.95 5.30
C VAL A 73 0.79 5.66 5.13
N ILE A 74 0.17 4.50 5.35
CA ILE A 74 0.82 3.21 5.12
C ILE A 74 0.35 2.58 3.80
N ASP A 75 1.28 1.98 3.04
CA ASP A 75 1.01 1.23 1.81
C ASP A 75 1.54 -0.21 1.97
N PRO A 76 0.70 -1.24 1.96
CA PRO A 76 1.13 -2.63 2.06
C PRO A 76 2.10 -3.09 0.97
N GLY A 77 2.22 -2.33 -0.11
CA GLY A 77 3.14 -2.63 -1.20
C GLY A 77 2.74 -3.89 -1.98
N PHE A 78 1.53 -3.94 -2.49
CA PHE A 78 1.10 -5.03 -3.38
C PHE A 78 2.06 -5.18 -4.57
N GLY A 79 2.52 -6.41 -4.84
CA GLY A 79 3.47 -6.73 -5.89
C GLY A 79 4.94 -6.50 -5.53
N PHE A 80 5.25 -6.06 -4.30
CA PHE A 80 6.61 -5.87 -3.81
C PHE A 80 6.94 -6.91 -2.73
N ALA A 81 8.03 -7.68 -2.91
CA ALA A 81 8.49 -8.72 -1.99
C ALA A 81 7.35 -9.68 -1.53
N LYS A 82 6.47 -10.05 -2.43
CA LYS A 82 5.32 -10.94 -2.16
C LYS A 82 5.02 -11.83 -3.34
N THR A 83 4.69 -13.10 -3.06
CA THR A 83 4.13 -14.02 -4.06
C THR A 83 2.72 -13.61 -4.46
N LEU A 84 2.15 -14.29 -5.43
CA LEU A 84 0.75 -14.08 -5.84
C LEU A 84 -0.20 -14.33 -4.66
N GLU A 85 -0.05 -15.46 -4.00
CA GLU A 85 -0.85 -15.93 -2.86
C GLU A 85 -0.75 -14.95 -1.69
N GLN A 86 0.47 -14.49 -1.38
CA GLN A 86 0.72 -13.52 -0.32
C GLN A 86 0.06 -12.17 -0.59
N ASN A 87 0.03 -11.71 -1.84
CA ASN A 87 -0.73 -10.50 -2.19
C ASN A 87 -2.22 -10.67 -1.91
N TYR A 88 -2.80 -11.83 -2.23
CA TYR A 88 -4.20 -12.13 -1.92
C TYR A 88 -4.44 -12.31 -0.42
N GLU A 89 -3.51 -12.93 0.31
CA GLU A 89 -3.58 -13.03 1.77
C GLU A 89 -3.61 -11.64 2.44
N VAL A 90 -2.69 -10.74 2.02
CA VAL A 90 -2.64 -9.36 2.52
C VAL A 90 -3.94 -8.61 2.20
N LEU A 91 -4.46 -8.73 0.97
CA LEU A 91 -5.72 -8.10 0.61
C LEU A 91 -6.89 -8.66 1.42
N ASN A 92 -6.93 -9.99 1.60
CA ASN A 92 -8.00 -10.63 2.37
C ASN A 92 -8.03 -10.23 3.85
N LYS A 93 -6.86 -9.89 4.40
CA LYS A 93 -6.68 -9.49 5.81
C LYS A 93 -6.37 -8.00 5.98
N LEU A 94 -6.71 -7.17 4.98
CA LEU A 94 -6.31 -5.76 4.92
C LEU A 94 -6.85 -4.95 6.10
N GLU A 95 -8.05 -5.29 6.58
CA GLU A 95 -8.68 -4.65 7.74
C GLU A 95 -7.86 -4.76 9.04
N LEU A 96 -6.97 -5.76 9.16
CA LEU A 96 -6.13 -5.91 10.36
C LEU A 96 -5.10 -4.79 10.53
N PHE A 97 -4.76 -4.08 9.44
CA PHE A 97 -3.87 -2.92 9.51
C PHE A 97 -4.50 -1.72 10.23
N SER A 98 -5.82 -1.74 10.47
CA SER A 98 -6.52 -0.69 11.25
C SER A 98 -5.99 -0.55 12.68
N ILE A 99 -5.34 -1.58 13.23
CA ILE A 99 -4.67 -1.52 14.54
C ILE A 99 -3.58 -0.43 14.62
N LEU A 100 -3.05 -0.02 13.48
CA LEU A 100 -2.04 1.04 13.41
C LEU A 100 -2.63 2.45 13.48
N GLU A 101 -3.97 2.58 13.39
CA GLU A 101 -4.72 3.84 13.44
C GLU A 101 -4.22 4.88 12.41
N LEU A 102 -3.79 4.42 11.24
CA LEU A 102 -3.28 5.24 10.14
C LEU A 102 -4.10 5.03 8.86
N PRO A 103 -4.20 6.06 8.00
CA PRO A 103 -4.76 5.89 6.68
C PRO A 103 -3.99 4.83 5.87
N LEU A 104 -4.72 3.95 5.20
CA LEU A 104 -4.17 2.87 4.39
C LEU A 104 -4.37 3.17 2.91
N LEU A 105 -3.27 3.11 2.15
CA LEU A 105 -3.27 3.24 0.71
C LEU A 105 -3.21 1.85 0.06
N ALA A 106 -4.07 1.61 -0.92
CA ALA A 106 -4.03 0.41 -1.75
C ALA A 106 -3.64 0.76 -3.19
N GLY A 107 -2.48 0.25 -3.62
CA GLY A 107 -1.96 0.39 -4.98
C GLY A 107 -2.02 -0.93 -5.75
N ILE A 108 -3.20 -1.34 -6.22
CA ILE A 108 -3.44 -2.65 -6.84
C ILE A 108 -3.58 -2.55 -8.37
N SER A 109 -3.92 -1.35 -8.89
CA SER A 109 -4.32 -1.11 -10.28
C SER A 109 -3.38 -1.76 -11.29
N ARG A 110 -3.95 -2.59 -12.16
CA ARG A 110 -3.31 -3.30 -13.29
C ARG A 110 -2.07 -4.11 -12.92
N LYS A 111 -1.92 -4.48 -11.64
CA LYS A 111 -0.78 -5.27 -11.17
C LYS A 111 -0.90 -6.76 -11.52
N SER A 112 0.25 -7.44 -11.43
CA SER A 112 0.38 -8.86 -11.80
C SER A 112 -0.56 -9.79 -11.02
N MET A 113 -0.91 -9.43 -9.79
CA MET A 113 -1.90 -10.17 -9.00
C MET A 113 -3.30 -10.21 -9.65
N ILE A 114 -3.61 -9.29 -10.56
CA ILE A 114 -4.86 -9.28 -11.32
C ILE A 114 -4.69 -10.07 -12.62
N TYR A 115 -3.79 -9.59 -13.50
CA TYR A 115 -3.73 -10.13 -14.86
C TYR A 115 -3.21 -11.58 -14.93
N LYS A 116 -2.39 -12.03 -13.97
CA LYS A 116 -1.96 -13.43 -13.90
C LYS A 116 -3.12 -14.38 -13.57
N VAL A 117 -4.00 -14.01 -12.63
CA VAL A 117 -5.17 -14.82 -12.27
C VAL A 117 -6.20 -14.87 -13.39
N LEU A 118 -6.34 -13.77 -14.12
CA LEU A 118 -7.31 -13.67 -15.21
C LEU A 118 -6.75 -14.17 -16.56
N GLU A 119 -5.47 -14.58 -16.60
CA GLU A 119 -4.77 -14.99 -17.83
C GLU A 119 -4.85 -13.89 -18.92
N LYS A 120 -4.65 -12.63 -18.51
CA LYS A 120 -4.76 -11.43 -19.35
C LYS A 120 -3.47 -10.61 -19.35
N THR A 121 -3.52 -9.47 -20.03
CA THR A 121 -2.45 -8.46 -19.98
C THR A 121 -2.78 -7.38 -18.97
N ALA A 122 -1.79 -6.54 -18.62
CA ALA A 122 -2.02 -5.38 -17.76
C ALA A 122 -3.02 -4.38 -18.39
N GLN A 123 -3.04 -4.27 -19.74
CA GLN A 123 -3.98 -3.41 -20.46
C GLN A 123 -5.43 -3.86 -20.27
N ASP A 124 -5.66 -5.18 -20.19
CA ASP A 124 -7.00 -5.77 -20.05
C ASP A 124 -7.44 -5.93 -18.59
N ALA A 125 -6.64 -5.47 -17.65
CA ALA A 125 -6.87 -5.69 -16.21
C ALA A 125 -7.81 -4.67 -15.54
N LEU A 126 -8.51 -3.81 -16.31
CA LEU A 126 -9.39 -2.78 -15.74
C LEU A 126 -10.50 -3.36 -14.88
N ASN A 127 -11.24 -4.34 -15.39
CA ASN A 127 -12.33 -4.97 -14.64
C ASN A 127 -11.83 -5.61 -13.33
N GLY A 128 -10.71 -6.35 -13.37
CA GLY A 128 -10.10 -6.91 -12.16
C GLY A 128 -9.59 -5.85 -11.20
N THR A 129 -9.10 -4.72 -11.71
CA THR A 129 -8.74 -3.54 -10.90
C THR A 129 -9.94 -3.00 -10.15
N THR A 130 -11.07 -2.82 -10.83
CA THR A 130 -12.33 -2.36 -10.25
C THR A 130 -12.79 -3.28 -9.12
N VAL A 131 -12.78 -4.60 -9.36
CA VAL A 131 -13.15 -5.60 -8.34
C VAL A 131 -12.25 -5.52 -7.11
N LEU A 132 -10.93 -5.52 -7.28
CA LEU A 132 -10.01 -5.53 -6.14
C LEU A 132 -9.94 -4.18 -5.43
N ASN A 133 -10.14 -3.06 -6.12
CA ASN A 133 -10.29 -1.74 -5.50
C ASN A 133 -11.55 -1.68 -4.63
N THR A 134 -12.67 -2.23 -5.09
CA THR A 134 -13.92 -2.32 -4.30
C THR A 134 -13.68 -3.14 -3.02
N ILE A 135 -13.02 -4.28 -3.12
CA ILE A 135 -12.67 -5.11 -1.96
C ILE A 135 -11.74 -4.35 -1.01
N ALA A 136 -10.73 -3.65 -1.52
CA ALA A 136 -9.82 -2.86 -0.69
C ALA A 136 -10.55 -1.76 0.09
N LEU A 137 -11.51 -1.05 -0.55
CA LEU A 137 -12.34 -0.04 0.10
C LEU A 137 -13.21 -0.64 1.20
N GLN A 138 -13.85 -1.79 0.95
CA GLN A 138 -14.64 -2.51 1.96
C GLN A 138 -13.79 -2.99 3.14
N LYS A 139 -12.48 -3.21 2.91
CA LYS A 139 -11.49 -3.57 3.92
C LYS A 139 -10.71 -2.36 4.45
N HIS A 140 -11.35 -1.19 4.44
CA HIS A 140 -10.89 0.06 5.08
C HIS A 140 -9.71 0.78 4.42
N ALA A 141 -9.34 0.46 3.18
CA ALA A 141 -8.45 1.34 2.42
C ALA A 141 -9.08 2.74 2.28
N LYS A 142 -8.29 3.77 2.57
CA LYS A 142 -8.74 5.18 2.51
C LYS A 142 -8.26 5.88 1.25
N ILE A 143 -7.22 5.37 0.62
CA ILE A 143 -6.61 5.94 -0.58
C ILE A 143 -6.42 4.82 -1.60
N LEU A 144 -6.84 5.06 -2.83
CA LEU A 144 -6.55 4.21 -3.97
C LEU A 144 -5.52 4.89 -4.88
N ARG A 145 -4.39 4.21 -5.15
CA ARG A 145 -3.43 4.66 -6.17
C ARG A 145 -3.65 3.88 -7.45
N VAL A 146 -4.10 4.58 -8.49
CA VAL A 146 -4.64 3.96 -9.71
C VAL A 146 -4.14 4.64 -10.99
N GLN A 147 -4.23 3.92 -12.13
CA GLN A 147 -4.12 4.49 -13.48
C GLN A 147 -5.50 4.98 -13.99
N ASP A 148 -6.57 4.25 -13.66
CA ASP A 148 -7.93 4.46 -14.16
C ASP A 148 -8.73 5.26 -13.12
N VAL A 149 -8.53 6.59 -13.10
CA VAL A 149 -9.05 7.47 -12.05
C VAL A 149 -10.58 7.52 -12.07
N LYS A 150 -11.19 7.59 -13.26
CA LYS A 150 -12.66 7.67 -13.40
C LYS A 150 -13.33 6.46 -12.74
N GLU A 151 -12.88 5.27 -13.10
CA GLU A 151 -13.42 4.00 -12.61
C GLU A 151 -13.18 3.82 -11.10
N ALA A 152 -12.04 4.29 -10.60
CA ALA A 152 -11.77 4.29 -9.16
C ALA A 152 -12.71 5.24 -8.39
N VAL A 153 -13.01 6.43 -8.92
CA VAL A 153 -13.97 7.36 -8.32
C VAL A 153 -15.38 6.76 -8.33
N GLU A 154 -15.76 6.04 -9.39
CA GLU A 154 -17.04 5.33 -9.45
C GLU A 154 -17.12 4.24 -8.35
N CYS A 155 -16.05 3.45 -8.15
CA CYS A 155 -15.97 2.49 -7.03
C CYS A 155 -16.17 3.17 -5.66
N ILE A 156 -15.46 4.27 -5.41
CA ILE A 156 -15.55 5.01 -4.14
C ILE A 156 -16.98 5.47 -3.91
N LYS A 157 -17.62 6.10 -4.89
CA LYS A 157 -19.01 6.59 -4.76
C LYS A 157 -20.02 5.47 -4.46
N LEU A 158 -19.84 4.30 -5.09
CA LEU A 158 -20.72 3.15 -4.86
C LEU A 158 -20.52 2.53 -3.48
N VAL A 159 -19.25 2.37 -3.05
CA VAL A 159 -18.93 1.83 -1.72
C VAL A 159 -19.38 2.78 -0.60
N ASP A 160 -19.17 4.09 -0.78
CA ASP A 160 -19.63 5.09 0.20
C ASP A 160 -21.17 5.06 0.36
N LYS A 161 -21.90 4.78 -0.74
CA LYS A 161 -23.35 4.67 -0.68
C LYS A 161 -23.84 3.43 0.08
N LEU A 162 -23.03 2.37 0.14
CA LEU A 162 -23.35 1.17 0.93
C LEU A 162 -23.13 1.39 2.44
N ASN A 163 -22.27 2.33 2.80
CA ASN A 163 -21.88 2.59 4.19
C ASN A 163 -22.66 3.75 4.84
N ASN A 164 -23.50 4.44 4.06
CA ASN A 164 -24.40 5.52 4.47
C ASN A 164 -25.88 5.12 4.25
#